data_23d4fbc4840e1803dc057cb7f2a4e77b
#
_entry.id   23d4fbc4840e1803dc057cb7f2a4e77b
#
_cell.length_a   1.000
_cell.length_b   1.000
_cell.length_c   1.000
_cell.angle_alpha   90.00
_cell.angle_beta   90.00
_cell.angle_gamma   90.00
#
_symmetry.space_group_name_H-M   'P 1'
#
loop_
_entity.id
_entity.type
_entity.pdbx_description
1 polymer ?
#
loop_
_entity_poly.entity_id
_entity_poly.type
_entity_poly.pdbx_seq_one_letter_code
_entity_poly.pdbx_strand_id
1 'polypeptide(L)'
;ISTENKIKNFYLTHSGTTAHRLSKPHDGNDSIKIETIYLDDFLKNFKKPVNFVKIDIHGAEGKAIKGMLSTIKKTPSIKILQEWWPDAIKDYDMEPEEHLNILTKLGFSLYEIDDVHQKIIESSIDELLNKYPTTKIKDVNIFCKRKNID
;
A
#
# COMPACT_ATOMS: atom_id res chain seq x y z
N ILE A 1 2.09 8.37 -6.25
CA ILE A 1 0.76 8.60 -5.70
C ILE A 1 0.90 8.98 -4.23
N SER A 2 0.08 9.88 -3.74
CA SER A 2 0.11 10.37 -2.36
C SER A 2 -1.26 10.93 -1.95
N THR A 3 -1.34 11.45 -0.72
CA THR A 3 -2.47 12.25 -0.23
C THR A 3 -2.33 13.75 -0.50
N GLU A 4 -1.43 14.16 -1.39
CA GLU A 4 -1.20 15.56 -1.73
C GLU A 4 -0.51 15.72 -3.07
N ASN A 5 -0.87 16.78 -3.80
CA ASN A 5 -0.22 17.18 -5.05
C ASN A 5 0.96 18.10 -4.71
N LYS A 6 2.15 17.56 -4.53
CA LYS A 6 3.35 18.32 -4.13
C LYS A 6 4.62 17.74 -4.72
N ILE A 7 5.65 18.58 -4.79
CA ILE A 7 7.01 18.11 -5.06
C ILE A 7 7.60 17.58 -3.76
N LYS A 8 8.09 16.35 -3.79
CA LYS A 8 8.76 15.67 -2.67
C LYS A 8 10.12 15.15 -3.07
N ASN A 9 10.98 14.94 -2.08
CA ASN A 9 12.21 14.19 -2.28
C ASN A 9 11.88 12.69 -2.35
N PHE A 10 12.46 12.03 -3.32
CA PHE A 10 12.46 10.58 -3.45
C PHE A 10 13.89 10.11 -3.22
N TYR A 11 14.10 9.38 -2.16
CA TYR A 11 15.42 8.97 -1.69
C TYR A 11 15.89 7.70 -2.39
N LEU A 12 17.16 7.71 -2.79
CA LEU A 12 17.82 6.60 -3.43
C LEU A 12 18.61 5.84 -2.36
N THR A 13 18.40 4.54 -2.27
CA THR A 13 19.17 3.66 -1.37
C THR A 13 20.41 3.15 -2.09
N HIS A 14 21.56 3.13 -1.41
CA HIS A 14 22.84 2.69 -1.98
C HIS A 14 23.11 1.21 -1.78
N SER A 15 22.33 0.53 -0.95
CA SER A 15 22.54 -0.87 -0.57
C SER A 15 22.17 -1.89 -1.66
N GLY A 16 22.09 -1.48 -2.92
CA GLY A 16 21.81 -2.37 -4.07
C GLY A 16 20.39 -2.94 -4.06
N THR A 17 19.54 -2.48 -3.17
CA THR A 17 18.15 -2.87 -3.05
C THR A 17 17.26 -1.94 -3.88
N THR A 18 16.16 -2.47 -4.35
CA THR A 18 15.13 -1.71 -5.08
C THR A 18 14.28 -0.81 -4.17
N ALA A 19 14.67 -0.64 -2.91
CA ALA A 19 13.88 0.01 -1.86
C ALA A 19 13.98 1.55 -1.87
N HIS A 20 13.96 2.18 -3.05
CA HIS A 20 13.86 3.63 -3.16
C HIS A 20 12.50 4.11 -2.67
N ARG A 21 12.47 5.18 -1.83
CA ARG A 21 11.25 5.59 -1.13
C ARG A 21 11.14 7.09 -0.86
N LEU A 22 9.94 7.53 -0.48
CA LEU A 22 9.68 8.93 -0.09
C LEU A 22 10.11 9.25 1.34
N SER A 23 10.24 8.27 2.23
CA SER A 23 10.81 8.47 3.56
C SER A 23 12.34 8.48 3.47
N LYS A 24 12.99 9.30 4.31
CA LYS A 24 14.46 9.37 4.33
C LYS A 24 15.02 8.07 4.92
N PRO A 25 15.83 7.29 4.16
CA PRO A 25 16.44 6.07 4.70
C PRO A 25 17.56 6.41 5.69
N HIS A 26 17.93 5.46 6.53
CA HIS A 26 19.05 5.58 7.45
C HIS A 26 20.39 5.62 6.70
N ASP A 27 20.49 4.96 5.56
CA ASP A 27 21.64 4.85 4.68
C ASP A 27 21.42 5.64 3.38
N GLY A 28 22.07 6.73 3.22
CA GLY A 28 22.07 7.51 1.98
C GLY A 28 21.33 8.85 2.09
N ASN A 29 21.88 9.83 1.39
CA ASN A 29 21.35 11.19 1.34
C ASN A 29 20.97 11.62 -0.07
N ASP A 30 21.20 10.76 -1.09
CA ASP A 30 20.88 11.10 -2.45
C ASP A 30 19.38 11.06 -2.66
N SER A 31 18.87 12.11 -3.27
CA SER A 31 17.43 12.20 -3.56
C SER A 31 17.21 12.96 -4.86
N ILE A 32 16.11 12.62 -5.51
CA ILE A 32 15.59 13.37 -6.65
C ILE A 32 14.25 13.99 -6.26
N LYS A 33 13.91 15.11 -6.89
CA LYS A 33 12.58 15.70 -6.72
C LYS A 33 11.59 15.02 -7.65
N ILE A 34 10.48 14.57 -7.09
CA ILE A 34 9.37 13.99 -7.85
C ILE A 34 8.07 14.72 -7.50
N GLU A 35 7.17 14.77 -8.46
CA GLU A 35 5.80 15.20 -8.22
C GLU A 35 4.98 14.05 -7.66
N THR A 36 4.26 14.29 -6.58
CA THR A 36 3.26 13.38 -6.04
C THR A 36 1.86 13.90 -6.34
N ILE A 37 0.93 12.99 -6.61
CA ILE A 37 -0.44 13.33 -6.99
C ILE A 37 -1.44 12.43 -6.26
N TYR A 38 -2.67 12.93 -6.08
CA TYR A 38 -3.82 12.08 -5.78
C TYR A 38 -4.15 11.22 -7.00
N LEU A 39 -4.35 9.93 -6.79
CA LEU A 39 -4.79 9.07 -7.89
C LEU A 39 -6.20 9.44 -8.39
N ASP A 40 -7.07 9.85 -7.47
CA ASP A 40 -8.41 10.32 -7.82
C ASP A 40 -8.38 11.52 -8.76
N ASP A 41 -7.43 12.46 -8.57
CA ASP A 41 -7.25 13.61 -9.47
C ASP A 41 -6.71 13.17 -10.84
N PHE A 42 -5.76 12.26 -10.85
CA PHE A 42 -5.20 11.71 -12.09
C PHE A 42 -6.27 10.98 -12.91
N LEU A 43 -7.12 10.23 -12.25
CA LEU A 43 -8.15 9.40 -12.87
C LEU A 43 -9.48 10.14 -13.11
N LYS A 44 -9.61 11.42 -12.73
CA LYS A 44 -10.90 12.14 -12.81
C LYS A 44 -11.57 12.12 -14.19
N ASN A 45 -10.77 12.11 -15.26
CA ASN A 45 -11.25 12.06 -16.65
C ASN A 45 -11.23 10.65 -17.24
N PHE A 46 -10.82 9.64 -16.48
CA PHE A 46 -10.77 8.26 -16.94
C PHE A 46 -12.16 7.64 -16.87
N LYS A 47 -12.68 7.22 -18.04
CA LYS A 47 -14.08 6.78 -18.18
C LYS A 47 -14.29 5.29 -17.87
N LYS A 48 -13.20 4.50 -17.85
CA LYS A 48 -13.32 3.05 -17.59
C LYS A 48 -13.18 2.76 -16.09
N PRO A 49 -13.86 1.72 -15.56
CA PRO A 49 -13.65 1.31 -14.17
C PRO A 49 -12.21 0.80 -13.96
N VAL A 50 -11.64 1.11 -12.81
CA VAL A 50 -10.35 0.55 -12.37
C VAL A 50 -10.65 -0.71 -11.56
N ASN A 51 -10.54 -1.87 -12.17
CA ASN A 51 -10.93 -3.13 -11.53
C ASN A 51 -9.82 -3.79 -10.71
N PHE A 52 -8.58 -3.42 -10.97
CA PHE A 52 -7.41 -3.97 -10.26
C PHE A 52 -6.33 -2.92 -10.07
N VAL A 53 -5.74 -2.89 -8.89
CA VAL A 53 -4.60 -2.03 -8.56
C VAL A 53 -3.52 -2.85 -7.87
N LYS A 54 -2.29 -2.80 -8.37
CA LYS A 54 -1.11 -3.25 -7.62
C LYS A 54 -0.43 -2.04 -6.99
N ILE A 55 -0.10 -2.12 -5.70
CA ILE A 55 0.60 -1.09 -4.95
C ILE A 55 1.84 -1.74 -4.30
N ASP A 56 3.01 -1.18 -4.60
CA ASP A 56 4.30 -1.69 -4.15
C ASP A 56 5.24 -0.47 -4.09
N ILE A 57 5.19 0.24 -2.96
CA ILE A 57 5.82 1.56 -2.79
C ILE A 57 6.46 1.74 -1.42
N HIS A 58 6.83 0.61 -0.82
CA HIS A 58 7.72 0.52 0.35
C HIS A 58 7.29 1.40 1.54
N GLY A 59 6.05 1.18 2.01
CA GLY A 59 5.46 1.78 3.21
C GLY A 59 4.50 2.95 2.94
N ALA A 60 4.46 3.51 1.73
CA ALA A 60 3.53 4.59 1.39
C ALA A 60 2.13 4.10 0.94
N GLU A 61 1.84 2.79 1.03
CA GLU A 61 0.60 2.14 0.55
C GLU A 61 -0.65 2.79 1.16
N GLY A 62 -0.61 3.10 2.45
CA GLY A 62 -1.73 3.76 3.14
C GLY A 62 -2.04 5.16 2.58
N LYS A 63 -1.00 5.92 2.21
CA LYS A 63 -1.18 7.22 1.54
C LYS A 63 -1.75 7.04 0.13
N ALA A 64 -1.32 6.00 -0.59
CA ALA A 64 -1.88 5.67 -1.90
C ALA A 64 -3.36 5.32 -1.80
N ILE A 65 -3.76 4.45 -0.85
CA ILE A 65 -5.16 4.12 -0.60
C ILE A 65 -5.99 5.36 -0.26
N LYS A 66 -5.49 6.23 0.62
CA LYS A 66 -6.16 7.50 0.95
C LYS A 66 -6.28 8.42 -0.28
N GLY A 67 -5.32 8.37 -1.22
CA GLY A 67 -5.33 9.14 -2.46
C GLY A 67 -6.25 8.61 -3.58
N MET A 68 -6.90 7.45 -3.38
CA MET A 68 -7.79 6.81 -4.36
C MET A 68 -9.17 6.42 -3.81
N LEU A 69 -9.61 7.06 -2.74
CA LEU A 69 -10.86 6.72 -2.07
C LEU A 69 -12.09 6.85 -2.97
N SER A 70 -12.14 7.86 -3.85
CA SER A 70 -13.23 8.04 -4.80
C SER A 70 -13.24 6.93 -5.84
N THR A 71 -12.08 6.55 -6.36
CA THR A 71 -11.92 5.43 -7.30
C THR A 71 -12.40 4.11 -6.68
N ILE A 72 -11.99 3.83 -5.42
CA ILE A 72 -12.41 2.64 -4.68
C ILE A 72 -13.93 2.61 -4.47
N LYS A 73 -14.53 3.75 -4.11
CA LYS A 73 -15.98 3.84 -3.87
C LYS A 73 -16.80 3.69 -5.16
N LYS A 74 -16.31 4.23 -6.27
CA LYS A 74 -16.99 4.16 -7.57
C LYS A 74 -16.93 2.78 -8.22
N THR A 75 -16.00 1.93 -7.82
CA THR A 75 -15.80 0.60 -8.39
C THR A 75 -15.95 -0.48 -7.32
N PRO A 76 -17.15 -0.97 -7.03
CA PRO A 76 -17.36 -1.99 -6.00
C PRO A 76 -16.56 -3.28 -6.22
N SER A 77 -16.31 -3.66 -7.48
CA SER A 77 -15.54 -4.86 -7.86
C SER A 77 -14.03 -4.67 -7.86
N ILE A 78 -13.53 -3.49 -7.47
CA ILE A 78 -12.08 -3.24 -7.42
C ILE A 78 -11.38 -4.22 -6.49
N LYS A 79 -10.26 -4.75 -6.97
CA LYS A 79 -9.36 -5.63 -6.21
C LYS A 79 -8.03 -4.92 -6.05
N ILE A 80 -7.40 -5.06 -4.90
CA ILE A 80 -6.11 -4.43 -4.60
C ILE A 80 -5.13 -5.52 -4.21
N LEU A 81 -3.97 -5.53 -4.84
CA LEU A 81 -2.81 -6.30 -4.44
C LEU A 81 -1.76 -5.31 -3.94
N GLN A 82 -1.33 -5.44 -2.70
CA GLN A 82 -0.33 -4.56 -2.15
C GLN A 82 0.75 -5.32 -1.39
N GLU A 83 1.96 -4.78 -1.40
CA GLU A 83 2.95 -5.12 -0.42
C GLU A 83 2.52 -4.55 0.94
N TRP A 84 2.68 -5.30 2.00
CA TRP A 84 2.45 -4.83 3.36
C TRP A 84 3.69 -5.10 4.19
N TRP A 85 4.41 -4.02 4.44
CA TRP A 85 5.64 -4.01 5.22
C TRP A 85 5.43 -3.14 6.47
N PRO A 86 5.07 -3.76 7.62
CA PRO A 86 4.68 -3.03 8.82
C PRO A 86 5.72 -2.02 9.32
N ASP A 87 7.00 -2.38 9.24
CA ASP A 87 8.08 -1.51 9.67
C ASP A 87 8.22 -0.28 8.76
N ALA A 88 8.18 -0.49 7.45
CA ALA A 88 8.23 0.60 6.48
C ALA A 88 7.01 1.54 6.55
N ILE A 89 5.83 1.04 6.89
CA ILE A 89 4.61 1.84 7.03
C ILE A 89 4.76 2.89 8.14
N LYS A 90 5.47 2.57 9.22
CA LYS A 90 5.76 3.52 10.32
C LYS A 90 6.60 4.72 9.88
N ASP A 91 7.49 4.54 8.93
CA ASP A 91 8.30 5.63 8.35
C ASP A 91 7.45 6.71 7.65
N TYR A 92 6.16 6.44 7.46
CA TYR A 92 5.19 7.33 6.82
C TYR A 92 4.11 7.86 7.77
N ASP A 93 4.39 7.87 9.07
CA ASP A 93 3.49 8.37 10.13
C ASP A 93 2.13 7.63 10.13
N MET A 94 2.15 6.32 9.92
CA MET A 94 0.95 5.47 9.97
C MET A 94 1.27 4.19 10.75
N GLU A 95 0.37 3.81 11.66
CA GLU A 95 0.49 2.51 12.32
C GLU A 95 0.02 1.38 11.37
N PRO A 96 0.71 0.22 11.36
CA PRO A 96 0.33 -0.92 10.53
C PRO A 96 -1.12 -1.37 10.71
N GLU A 97 -1.62 -1.33 11.95
CA GLU A 97 -3.01 -1.61 12.26
C GLU A 97 -3.96 -0.59 11.63
N GLU A 98 -3.61 0.71 11.67
CA GLU A 98 -4.41 1.77 11.03
C GLU A 98 -4.53 1.51 9.53
N HIS A 99 -3.45 1.11 8.87
CA HIS A 99 -3.44 0.77 7.45
C HIS A 99 -4.46 -0.35 7.13
N LEU A 100 -4.40 -1.46 7.86
CA LEU A 100 -5.32 -2.58 7.67
C LEU A 100 -6.77 -2.20 7.99
N ASN A 101 -6.97 -1.39 9.04
CA ASN A 101 -8.27 -0.85 9.41
C ASN A 101 -8.89 0.04 8.32
N ILE A 102 -8.08 0.81 7.58
CA ILE A 102 -8.57 1.59 6.43
C ILE A 102 -9.17 0.66 5.37
N LEU A 103 -8.48 -0.42 5.03
CA LEU A 103 -8.94 -1.40 4.03
C LEU A 103 -10.23 -2.09 4.46
N THR A 104 -10.30 -2.57 5.71
CA THR A 104 -11.50 -3.26 6.20
C THR A 104 -12.70 -2.31 6.32
N LYS A 105 -12.49 -1.04 6.74
CA LYS A 105 -13.54 0.00 6.73
C LYS A 105 -14.05 0.34 5.32
N LEU A 106 -13.24 0.14 4.29
CA LEU A 106 -13.65 0.26 2.89
C LEU A 106 -14.38 -1.00 2.38
N GLY A 107 -14.58 -2.00 3.24
CA GLY A 107 -15.31 -3.23 2.97
C GLY A 107 -14.48 -4.36 2.37
N PHE A 108 -13.15 -4.24 2.37
CA PHE A 108 -12.29 -5.32 1.90
C PHE A 108 -12.10 -6.40 2.96
N SER A 109 -12.10 -7.66 2.53
CA SER A 109 -11.48 -8.78 3.23
C SER A 109 -10.02 -8.86 2.83
N LEU A 110 -9.18 -9.24 3.78
CA LEU A 110 -7.73 -9.32 3.62
C LEU A 110 -7.32 -10.78 3.39
N TYR A 111 -6.47 -10.99 2.42
CA TYR A 111 -5.94 -12.31 2.09
C TYR A 111 -4.42 -12.24 2.00
N GLU A 112 -3.74 -12.98 2.84
CA GLU A 112 -2.29 -13.17 2.73
C GLU A 112 -1.97 -14.02 1.51
N ILE A 113 -0.95 -13.63 0.74
CA ILE A 113 -0.38 -14.48 -0.31
C ILE A 113 0.82 -15.21 0.28
N ASP A 114 0.67 -16.52 0.44
CA ASP A 114 1.74 -17.42 0.84
C ASP A 114 2.44 -17.96 -0.41
N ASP A 115 3.50 -17.29 -0.81
CA ASP A 115 4.26 -17.64 -2.01
C ASP A 115 4.97 -19.00 -1.88
N VAL A 116 5.32 -19.39 -0.66
CA VAL A 116 6.02 -20.67 -0.39
C VAL A 116 5.10 -21.85 -0.65
N HIS A 117 3.87 -21.78 -0.16
CA HIS A 117 2.90 -22.85 -0.32
C HIS A 117 1.91 -22.60 -1.47
N GLN A 118 2.09 -21.49 -2.22
CA GLN A 118 1.23 -21.09 -3.34
C GLN A 118 -0.27 -21.02 -2.96
N LYS A 119 -0.54 -20.38 -1.82
CA LYS A 119 -1.88 -20.27 -1.25
C LYS A 119 -2.29 -18.81 -1.04
N ILE A 120 -3.58 -18.57 -1.12
CA ILE A 120 -4.21 -17.32 -0.71
C ILE A 120 -5.04 -17.62 0.52
N ILE A 121 -4.69 -17.01 1.65
CA ILE A 121 -5.23 -17.33 2.97
C ILE A 121 -5.98 -16.10 3.49
N GLU A 122 -7.29 -16.23 3.74
CA GLU A 122 -8.05 -15.17 4.40
C GLU A 122 -7.47 -14.96 5.81
N SER A 123 -7.17 -13.72 6.16
CA SER A 123 -6.51 -13.37 7.42
C SER A 123 -7.17 -12.18 8.08
N SER A 124 -7.30 -12.24 9.38
CA SER A 124 -7.71 -11.10 10.20
C SER A 124 -6.56 -10.11 10.41
N ILE A 125 -6.89 -8.91 10.89
CA ILE A 125 -5.89 -7.90 11.26
C ILE A 125 -4.96 -8.45 12.34
N ASP A 126 -5.51 -9.09 13.36
CA ASP A 126 -4.74 -9.64 14.49
C ASP A 126 -3.78 -10.75 14.04
N GLU A 127 -4.21 -11.64 13.15
CA GLU A 127 -3.34 -12.68 12.57
C GLU A 127 -2.18 -12.08 11.81
N LEU A 128 -2.43 -11.07 10.96
CA LEU A 128 -1.38 -10.38 10.20
C LEU A 128 -0.40 -9.66 11.13
N LEU A 129 -0.87 -8.90 12.12
CA LEU A 129 -0.02 -8.19 13.07
C LEU A 129 0.84 -9.14 13.91
N ASN A 130 0.28 -10.27 14.36
CA ASN A 130 1.03 -11.28 15.11
C ASN A 130 2.09 -11.99 14.26
N LYS A 131 1.78 -12.27 13.01
CA LYS A 131 2.69 -12.99 12.09
C LYS A 131 3.81 -12.09 11.57
N TYR A 132 3.53 -10.79 11.38
CA TYR A 132 4.43 -9.79 10.82
C TYR A 132 4.60 -8.60 11.77
N PRO A 133 5.25 -8.79 12.94
CA PRO A 133 5.47 -7.70 13.88
C PRO A 133 6.52 -6.71 13.35
N THR A 134 6.39 -5.45 13.74
CA THR A 134 7.32 -4.35 13.34
C THR A 134 8.77 -4.54 13.81
N THR A 135 9.04 -5.54 14.63
CA THR A 135 10.39 -5.88 15.09
C THR A 135 11.16 -6.77 14.10
N LYS A 136 10.52 -7.19 13.03
CA LYS A 136 11.12 -8.03 11.99
C LYS A 136 11.00 -7.33 10.65
N ILE A 137 12.12 -7.15 9.97
CA ILE A 137 12.13 -6.69 8.57
C ILE A 137 11.52 -7.81 7.72
N LYS A 138 10.22 -7.78 7.58
CA LYS A 138 9.47 -8.76 6.81
C LYS A 138 8.22 -8.12 6.21
N ASP A 139 8.11 -8.26 4.91
CA ASP A 139 6.96 -7.88 4.11
C ASP A 139 6.14 -9.11 3.68
N VAL A 140 4.94 -8.86 3.26
CA VAL A 140 4.04 -9.84 2.66
C VAL A 140 3.12 -9.18 1.65
N ASN A 141 2.77 -9.90 0.59
CA ASN A 141 1.72 -9.45 -0.31
C ASN A 141 0.34 -9.73 0.28
N ILE A 142 -0.49 -8.69 0.34
CA ILE A 142 -1.90 -8.80 0.76
C ILE A 142 -2.79 -8.52 -0.42
N PHE A 143 -3.66 -9.47 -0.71
CA PHE A 143 -4.73 -9.31 -1.68
C PHE A 143 -6.01 -8.89 -0.97
N CYS A 144 -6.63 -7.82 -1.46
CA CYS A 144 -7.84 -7.23 -0.88
C CYS A 144 -8.98 -7.30 -1.89
N LYS A 145 -10.08 -7.95 -1.52
CA LYS A 145 -11.33 -7.99 -2.29
C LYS A 145 -12.53 -7.88 -1.37
N ARG A 146 -13.65 -7.39 -1.88
CA ARG A 146 -14.92 -7.42 -1.14
C ARG A 146 -15.54 -8.80 -1.23
N LYS A 147 -16.19 -9.24 -0.15
CA LYS A 147 -17.01 -10.46 -0.15
C LYS A 147 -18.25 -10.20 -1.04
N ASN A 148 -18.71 -11.23 -1.72
CA ASN A 148 -19.93 -11.23 -2.54
C ASN A 148 -19.93 -10.28 -3.76
N ILE A 149 -18.78 -9.92 -4.27
CA ILE A 149 -18.63 -9.20 -5.54
C ILE A 149 -17.66 -10.00 -6.40
N ASP A 150 -18.19 -10.72 -7.37
CA ASP A 150 -17.43 -11.50 -8.37
C ASP A 150 -16.78 -10.60 -9.42
#